data_43d50b70ab60ca5e5fae6e8232d4ad09
#
_entry.id   43d50b70ab60ca5e5fae6e8232d4ad09
#
_cell.length_a   1.000
_cell.length_b   1.000
_cell.length_c   1.000
_cell.angle_alpha   90.00
_cell.angle_beta   90.00
_cell.angle_gamma   90.00
#
_symmetry.space_group_name_H-M   'P 1'
#
loop_
_entity.id
_entity.type
_entity.pdbx_description
1 polymer ?
#
loop_
_entity_poly.entity_id
_entity_poly.type
_entity_poly.pdbx_seq_one_letter_code
_entity_poly.pdbx_strand_id
1 'polypeptide(L)'
;MKVQGIEKLFPFDGWVVECIGFAPDLVQVKLRRHRRKRLACKCGASMTSYRETTQSARDLPLATAKDVLIFYPAILARCPKCKQTQTFLPPGIQPYAKATDRFMRYISLLARFLPIAQVTKVTGIPAATARRWDKHILTQDLPPVDLDGIAILLIDEKHLGPTLG
;
A
#
# COMPACT_ATOMS: atom_id res chain seq x y z
N MET A 1 7.82 -12.94 -23.26
CA MET A 1 9.25 -12.74 -22.98
C MET A 1 9.44 -12.75 -21.47
N LYS A 2 10.17 -13.74 -20.91
CA LYS A 2 10.53 -13.71 -19.47
C LYS A 2 11.65 -12.71 -19.30
N VAL A 3 11.35 -11.54 -18.76
CA VAL A 3 12.36 -10.53 -18.47
C VAL A 3 12.99 -10.88 -17.13
N GLN A 4 14.13 -11.55 -17.17
CA GLN A 4 14.91 -11.85 -15.97
C GLN A 4 15.35 -10.55 -15.30
N GLY A 5 15.09 -10.43 -14.01
CA GLY A 5 15.48 -9.28 -13.17
C GLY A 5 14.37 -8.29 -12.83
N ILE A 6 13.29 -8.20 -13.59
CA ILE A 6 12.14 -7.33 -13.27
C ILE A 6 11.41 -7.77 -11.98
N GLU A 7 11.49 -9.06 -11.65
CA GLU A 7 10.93 -9.60 -10.40
C GLU A 7 11.50 -8.90 -9.16
N LYS A 8 12.74 -8.39 -9.23
CA LYS A 8 13.37 -7.63 -8.13
C LYS A 8 12.75 -6.25 -7.91
N LEU A 9 12.10 -5.68 -8.92
CA LEU A 9 11.39 -4.40 -8.80
C LEU A 9 10.05 -4.56 -8.07
N PHE A 10 9.54 -5.78 -7.99
CA PHE A 10 8.25 -6.12 -7.38
C PHE A 10 8.43 -7.21 -6.30
N PRO A 11 9.05 -6.87 -5.15
CA PRO A 11 9.42 -7.82 -4.11
C PRO A 11 8.22 -8.19 -3.23
N PHE A 12 7.23 -8.88 -3.79
CA PHE A 12 6.09 -9.39 -3.04
C PHE A 12 6.36 -10.82 -2.60
N ASP A 13 6.79 -11.01 -1.35
CA ASP A 13 7.10 -12.35 -0.83
C ASP A 13 5.91 -13.29 -0.96
N GLY A 14 6.13 -14.44 -1.59
CA GLY A 14 5.11 -15.45 -1.85
C GLY A 14 4.25 -15.19 -3.07
N TRP A 15 4.56 -14.16 -3.83
CA TRP A 15 3.91 -13.81 -5.08
C TRP A 15 4.96 -13.72 -6.19
N VAL A 16 4.54 -13.99 -7.41
CA VAL A 16 5.40 -13.93 -8.59
C VAL A 16 4.72 -13.11 -9.67
N VAL A 17 5.54 -12.38 -10.42
CA VAL A 17 5.09 -11.65 -11.58
C VAL A 17 4.73 -12.65 -12.68
N GLU A 18 3.48 -12.64 -13.11
CA GLU A 18 2.97 -13.50 -14.20
C GLU A 18 3.23 -12.88 -15.56
N CYS A 19 2.88 -11.62 -15.70
CA CYS A 19 3.14 -10.83 -16.91
C CYS A 19 3.25 -9.35 -16.60
N ILE A 20 3.89 -8.62 -17.52
CA ILE A 20 4.00 -7.16 -17.48
C ILE A 20 3.57 -6.63 -18.84
N GLY A 21 2.64 -5.68 -18.84
CA GLY A 21 2.21 -4.91 -19.99
C GLY A 21 2.75 -3.49 -19.91
N PHE A 22 3.13 -2.93 -21.05
CA PHE A 22 3.61 -1.56 -21.18
C PHE A 22 2.70 -0.79 -22.14
N ALA A 23 2.27 0.37 -21.70
CA ALA A 23 1.63 1.40 -22.50
C ALA A 23 2.40 2.72 -22.32
N PRO A 24 2.18 3.75 -23.11
CA PRO A 24 2.99 4.98 -23.08
C PRO A 24 3.17 5.59 -21.69
N ASP A 25 2.11 5.67 -20.88
CA ASP A 25 2.12 6.26 -19.55
C ASP A 25 1.76 5.27 -18.44
N LEU A 26 1.60 3.98 -18.77
CA LEU A 26 1.07 2.97 -17.85
C LEU A 26 1.86 1.67 -17.95
N VAL A 27 2.30 1.18 -16.78
CA VAL A 27 2.82 -0.19 -16.62
C VAL A 27 1.80 -1.00 -15.84
N GLN A 28 1.43 -2.15 -16.39
CA GLN A 28 0.55 -3.12 -15.75
C GLN A 28 1.32 -4.35 -15.35
N VAL A 29 1.27 -4.70 -14.08
CA VAL A 29 1.94 -5.88 -13.52
C VAL A 29 0.88 -6.82 -13.00
N LYS A 30 0.86 -8.04 -13.50
CA LYS A 30 -0.04 -9.07 -13.00
C LYS A 30 0.74 -10.02 -12.10
N LEU A 31 0.27 -10.14 -10.86
CA LEU A 31 0.81 -11.05 -9.88
C LEU A 31 -0.05 -12.32 -9.77
N ARG A 32 0.60 -13.42 -9.48
CA ARG A 32 -0.04 -14.64 -9.02
C ARG A 32 0.63 -15.13 -7.74
N ARG A 33 -0.09 -15.84 -6.92
CA ARG A 33 0.48 -16.48 -5.73
C ARG A 33 1.47 -17.58 -6.14
N HIS A 34 2.58 -17.66 -5.43
CA HIS A 34 3.52 -18.76 -5.64
C HIS A 34 2.90 -20.09 -5.17
N ARG A 35 2.84 -21.09 -6.05
CA ARG A 35 2.13 -22.37 -5.79
C ARG A 35 2.60 -23.11 -4.54
N ARG A 36 3.89 -23.00 -4.19
CA ARG A 36 4.49 -23.67 -3.03
C ARG A 36 4.21 -22.97 -1.68
N LYS A 37 3.77 -21.70 -1.67
CA LYS A 37 3.42 -21.01 -0.44
C LYS A 37 2.05 -21.45 0.05
N ARG A 38 2.01 -22.05 1.25
CA ARG A 38 0.77 -22.47 1.88
C ARG A 38 0.00 -21.26 2.42
N LEU A 39 -1.32 -21.34 2.41
CA LEU A 39 -2.19 -20.40 3.12
C LEU A 39 -2.25 -20.89 4.58
N ALA A 40 -1.54 -20.23 5.48
CA ALA A 40 -1.43 -20.65 6.86
C ALA A 40 -2.39 -19.87 7.76
N CYS A 41 -3.11 -20.60 8.60
CA CYS A 41 -3.92 -20.01 9.67
C CYS A 41 -3.07 -19.68 10.89
N LYS A 42 -3.49 -18.72 11.70
CA LYS A 42 -2.85 -18.42 13.00
C LYS A 42 -2.82 -19.64 13.94
N CYS A 43 -3.74 -20.60 13.78
CA CYS A 43 -3.74 -21.87 14.55
C CYS A 43 -2.75 -22.92 14.01
N GLY A 44 -1.92 -22.59 13.01
CA GLY A 44 -0.94 -23.49 12.39
C GLY A 44 -1.49 -24.41 11.28
N ALA A 45 -2.80 -24.50 11.11
CA ALA A 45 -3.40 -25.35 10.08
C ALA A 45 -3.32 -24.71 8.69
N SER A 46 -3.27 -25.52 7.64
CA SER A 46 -3.39 -25.05 6.26
C SER A 46 -4.84 -24.64 5.97
N MET A 47 -5.02 -23.51 5.30
CA MET A 47 -6.34 -23.01 4.91
C MET A 47 -6.69 -23.41 3.48
N THR A 48 -7.98 -23.56 3.22
CA THR A 48 -8.51 -23.87 1.90
C THR A 48 -9.10 -22.59 1.29
N SER A 49 -8.63 -22.23 0.11
CA SER A 49 -9.19 -21.14 -0.68
C SER A 49 -10.58 -21.53 -1.19
N TYR A 50 -11.55 -20.63 -1.06
CA TYR A 50 -12.90 -20.84 -1.60
C TYR A 50 -13.39 -19.67 -2.48
N ARG A 51 -12.69 -18.54 -2.46
CA ARG A 51 -12.99 -17.41 -3.30
C ARG A 51 -11.72 -16.65 -3.66
N GLU A 52 -11.64 -16.24 -4.91
CA GLU A 52 -10.55 -15.43 -5.43
C GLU A 52 -11.15 -14.31 -6.27
N THR A 53 -10.70 -13.06 -6.02
CA THR A 53 -11.15 -11.87 -6.74
C THR A 53 -9.95 -11.09 -7.20
N THR A 54 -9.91 -10.70 -8.47
CA THR A 54 -8.85 -9.82 -8.98
C THR A 54 -9.06 -8.41 -8.44
N GLN A 55 -8.01 -7.87 -7.84
CA GLN A 55 -7.94 -6.49 -7.37
C GLN A 55 -6.74 -5.79 -7.98
N SER A 56 -6.71 -4.47 -7.87
CA SER A 56 -5.58 -3.66 -8.32
C SER A 56 -5.12 -2.69 -7.25
N ALA A 57 -3.81 -2.41 -7.24
CA ALA A 57 -3.20 -1.39 -6.41
C ALA A 57 -2.26 -0.55 -7.26
N ARG A 58 -2.22 0.75 -6.99
CA ARG A 58 -1.26 1.66 -7.60
C ARG A 58 0.10 1.53 -6.92
N ASP A 59 1.17 1.62 -7.69
CA ASP A 59 2.54 1.49 -7.22
C ASP A 59 3.39 2.70 -7.66
N LEU A 60 4.65 2.71 -7.23
CA LEU A 60 5.61 3.75 -7.60
C LEU A 60 5.70 3.91 -9.12
N PRO A 61 5.80 5.14 -9.62
CA PRO A 61 6.14 5.39 -11.02
C PRO A 61 7.41 4.65 -11.42
N LEU A 62 7.44 4.12 -12.63
CA LEU A 62 8.59 3.38 -13.15
C LEU A 62 9.06 3.98 -14.47
N ALA A 63 10.31 4.43 -14.52
CA ALA A 63 10.91 5.08 -15.69
C ALA A 63 10.03 6.27 -16.16
N THR A 64 9.55 6.24 -17.40
CA THR A 64 8.69 7.28 -17.99
C THR A 64 7.21 7.08 -17.69
N ALA A 65 6.81 5.91 -17.21
CA ALA A 65 5.41 5.63 -16.91
C ALA A 65 4.98 6.33 -15.61
N LYS A 66 3.97 7.17 -15.71
CA LYS A 66 3.39 7.89 -14.56
C LYS A 66 2.60 6.97 -13.63
N ASP A 67 1.98 5.94 -14.21
CA ASP A 67 1.13 5.00 -13.49
C ASP A 67 1.69 3.58 -13.58
N VAL A 68 1.79 2.94 -12.43
CA VAL A 68 2.05 1.52 -12.32
C VAL A 68 0.89 0.88 -11.59
N LEU A 69 0.19 -0.04 -12.24
CA LEU A 69 -0.93 -0.78 -11.68
C LEU A 69 -0.54 -2.24 -11.47
N ILE A 70 -0.66 -2.70 -10.26
CA ILE A 70 -0.43 -4.09 -9.88
C ILE A 70 -1.77 -4.78 -9.73
N PHE A 71 -2.03 -5.75 -10.60
CA PHE A 71 -3.20 -6.64 -10.52
C PHE A 71 -2.83 -7.90 -9.75
N TYR A 72 -3.63 -8.27 -8.79
CA TYR A 72 -3.37 -9.41 -7.92
C TYR A 72 -4.67 -10.11 -7.51
N PRO A 73 -4.64 -11.43 -7.28
CA PRO A 73 -5.77 -12.14 -6.69
C PRO A 73 -5.84 -11.89 -5.18
N ALA A 74 -6.95 -11.35 -4.70
CA ALA A 74 -7.30 -11.38 -3.29
C ALA A 74 -7.94 -12.74 -2.98
N ILE A 75 -7.27 -13.54 -2.15
CA ILE A 75 -7.65 -14.93 -1.90
C ILE A 75 -8.34 -15.02 -0.55
N LEU A 76 -9.62 -15.37 -0.55
CA LEU A 76 -10.38 -15.62 0.65
C LEU A 76 -10.31 -17.11 0.98
N ALA A 77 -9.78 -17.44 2.16
CA ALA A 77 -9.58 -18.81 2.59
C ALA A 77 -10.19 -19.06 3.97
N ARG A 78 -10.61 -20.30 4.20
CA ARG A 78 -11.21 -20.76 5.46
C ARG A 78 -10.36 -21.85 6.09
N CYS A 79 -10.16 -21.75 7.39
CA CYS A 79 -9.45 -22.77 8.15
C CYS A 79 -10.37 -23.96 8.43
N PRO A 80 -9.97 -25.19 8.09
CA PRO A 80 -10.77 -26.38 8.39
C PRO A 80 -10.82 -26.67 9.90
N LYS A 81 -9.78 -26.30 10.66
CA LYS A 81 -9.65 -26.56 12.09
C LYS A 81 -10.44 -25.57 12.94
N CYS A 82 -10.14 -24.27 12.87
CA CYS A 82 -10.76 -23.24 13.72
C CYS A 82 -11.89 -22.47 13.03
N LYS A 83 -12.23 -22.80 11.78
CA LYS A 83 -13.29 -22.18 10.97
C LYS A 83 -13.11 -20.70 10.66
N GLN A 84 -12.03 -20.06 11.10
CA GLN A 84 -11.74 -18.67 10.80
C GLN A 84 -11.54 -18.47 9.30
N THR A 85 -11.98 -17.31 8.83
CA THR A 85 -11.82 -16.86 7.46
C THR A 85 -10.77 -15.74 7.42
N GLN A 86 -9.88 -15.77 6.42
CA GLN A 86 -8.84 -14.78 6.25
C GLN A 86 -8.68 -14.45 4.76
N THR A 87 -8.44 -13.17 4.48
CA THR A 87 -8.05 -12.71 3.13
C THR A 87 -6.54 -12.62 3.04
N PHE A 88 -5.98 -13.26 2.00
CA PHE A 88 -4.56 -13.20 1.68
C PHE A 88 -4.33 -12.23 0.52
N LEU A 89 -3.48 -11.26 0.74
CA LEU A 89 -3.04 -10.24 -0.22
C LEU A 89 -1.52 -10.31 -0.37
N PRO A 90 -0.95 -9.76 -1.44
CA PRO A 90 0.49 -9.54 -1.51
C PRO A 90 0.95 -8.67 -0.33
N PRO A 91 2.07 -9.01 0.33
CA PRO A 91 2.61 -8.18 1.41
C PRO A 91 2.93 -6.77 0.89
N GLY A 92 2.70 -5.76 1.72
CA GLY A 92 2.88 -4.37 1.31
C GLY A 92 1.74 -3.80 0.46
N ILE A 93 0.61 -4.50 0.38
CA ILE A 93 -0.64 -3.96 -0.16
C ILE A 93 -1.66 -3.91 0.97
N GLN A 94 -2.08 -2.69 1.32
CA GLN A 94 -3.07 -2.49 2.38
C GLN A 94 -4.48 -2.78 1.88
N PRO A 95 -5.31 -3.51 2.66
CA PRO A 95 -6.72 -3.63 2.38
C PRO A 95 -7.35 -2.23 2.23
N TYR A 96 -8.15 -2.04 1.20
CA TYR A 96 -8.88 -0.79 0.93
C TYR A 96 -8.05 0.42 0.48
N ALA A 97 -6.72 0.40 0.55
CA ALA A 97 -5.89 1.53 0.12
C ALA A 97 -5.80 1.65 -1.41
N LYS A 98 -5.95 0.54 -2.14
CA LYS A 98 -5.71 0.45 -3.60
C LYS A 98 -4.33 1.00 -3.99
N ALA A 99 -3.37 0.88 -3.08
CA ALA A 99 -2.00 1.32 -3.25
C ALA A 99 -1.05 0.39 -2.50
N THR A 100 0.19 0.34 -2.94
CA THR A 100 1.26 -0.34 -2.20
C THR A 100 1.78 0.53 -1.06
N ASP A 101 2.31 -0.07 0.00
CA ASP A 101 2.93 0.65 1.12
C ASP A 101 4.05 1.58 0.63
N ARG A 102 4.87 1.14 -0.31
CA ARG A 102 5.95 1.95 -0.86
C ARG A 102 5.44 3.17 -1.63
N PHE A 103 4.31 3.06 -2.32
CA PHE A 103 3.69 4.21 -2.97
C PHE A 103 3.09 5.18 -1.95
N MET A 104 2.45 4.68 -0.90
CA MET A 104 1.97 5.53 0.19
C MET A 104 3.11 6.25 0.91
N ARG A 105 4.25 5.57 1.15
CA ARG A 105 5.47 6.19 1.71
C ARG A 105 6.05 7.25 0.79
N TYR A 106 6.01 7.03 -0.52
CA TYR A 106 6.43 8.05 -1.50
C TYR A 106 5.53 9.29 -1.43
N ILE A 107 4.20 9.13 -1.34
CA ILE A 107 3.26 10.23 -1.15
C ILE A 107 3.54 10.99 0.16
N SER A 108 3.76 10.28 1.25
CA SER A 108 4.11 10.88 2.54
C SER A 108 5.45 11.64 2.47
N LEU A 109 6.44 11.08 1.79
CA LEU A 109 7.72 11.78 1.57
C LEU A 109 7.54 13.08 0.80
N LEU A 110 6.77 13.07 -0.29
CA LEU A 110 6.46 14.28 -1.05
C LEU A 110 5.74 15.33 -0.19
N ALA A 111 4.80 14.91 0.67
CA ALA A 111 4.04 15.79 1.55
C ALA A 111 4.90 16.51 2.59
N ARG A 112 6.11 16.01 2.89
CA ARG A 112 7.08 16.68 3.78
C ARG A 112 7.74 17.91 3.12
N PHE A 113 7.84 17.92 1.79
CA PHE A 113 8.55 18.96 1.04
C PHE A 113 7.64 19.82 0.17
N LEU A 114 6.44 19.32 -0.16
CA LEU A 114 5.51 19.99 -1.07
C LEU A 114 4.14 20.20 -0.41
N PRO A 115 3.47 21.32 -0.66
CA PRO A 115 2.06 21.46 -0.33
C PRO A 115 1.22 20.35 -0.94
N ILE A 116 0.19 19.89 -0.24
CA ILE A 116 -0.69 18.80 -0.69
C ILE A 116 -1.30 19.05 -2.08
N ALA A 117 -1.59 20.29 -2.42
CA ALA A 117 -2.09 20.66 -3.75
C ALA A 117 -1.07 20.31 -4.86
N GLN A 118 0.22 20.52 -4.59
CA GLN A 118 1.29 20.15 -5.53
C GLN A 118 1.48 18.62 -5.59
N VAL A 119 1.43 17.92 -4.44
CA VAL A 119 1.45 16.47 -4.41
C VAL A 119 0.33 15.90 -5.28
N THR A 120 -0.90 16.43 -5.14
CA THR A 120 -2.04 16.03 -5.97
C THR A 120 -1.78 16.25 -7.46
N LYS A 121 -1.22 17.41 -7.82
CA LYS A 121 -0.93 17.75 -9.22
C LYS A 121 0.13 16.84 -9.82
N VAL A 122 1.17 16.50 -9.07
CA VAL A 122 2.28 15.65 -9.54
C VAL A 122 1.86 14.17 -9.63
N THR A 123 1.10 13.69 -8.65
CA THR A 123 0.81 12.25 -8.51
C THR A 123 -0.58 11.84 -9.01
N GLY A 124 -1.48 12.81 -9.23
CA GLY A 124 -2.88 12.54 -9.56
C GLY A 124 -3.70 11.95 -8.39
N ILE A 125 -3.12 11.87 -7.18
CA ILE A 125 -3.84 11.36 -6.01
C ILE A 125 -4.68 12.47 -5.40
N PRO A 126 -5.99 12.23 -5.12
CA PRO A 126 -6.84 13.24 -4.46
C PRO A 126 -6.26 13.70 -3.13
N ALA A 127 -6.37 14.99 -2.82
CA ALA A 127 -5.81 15.61 -1.61
C ALA A 127 -6.24 14.90 -0.31
N ALA A 128 -7.51 14.52 -0.20
CA ALA A 128 -8.02 13.78 0.96
C ALA A 128 -7.33 12.41 1.11
N THR A 129 -7.07 11.71 0.00
CA THR A 129 -6.38 10.42 -0.01
C THR A 129 -4.92 10.60 0.36
N ALA A 130 -4.23 11.62 -0.20
CA ALA A 130 -2.85 11.93 0.11
C ALA A 130 -2.66 12.21 1.61
N ARG A 131 -3.52 13.08 2.21
CA ARG A 131 -3.49 13.36 3.65
C ARG A 131 -3.73 12.11 4.51
N ARG A 132 -4.68 11.25 4.11
CA ARG A 132 -4.97 10.02 4.85
C ARG A 132 -3.79 9.05 4.82
N TRP A 133 -3.13 8.90 3.67
CA TRP A 133 -1.94 8.05 3.54
C TRP A 133 -0.75 8.62 4.30
N ASP A 134 -0.53 9.93 4.22
CA ASP A 134 0.52 10.60 4.98
C ASP A 134 0.31 10.39 6.49
N LYS A 135 -0.89 10.67 7.01
CA LYS A 135 -1.22 10.40 8.41
C LYS A 135 -0.98 8.94 8.80
N HIS A 136 -1.36 7.99 7.94
CA HIS A 136 -1.16 6.57 8.20
C HIS A 136 0.33 6.21 8.31
N ILE A 137 1.16 6.70 7.39
CA ILE A 137 2.60 6.46 7.39
C ILE A 137 3.26 7.13 8.60
N LEU A 138 2.91 8.39 8.90
CA LEU A 138 3.42 9.08 10.08
C LEU A 138 3.08 8.34 11.37
N THR A 139 1.85 7.82 11.50
CA THR A 139 1.46 7.03 12.69
C THR A 139 2.27 5.73 12.82
N GLN A 140 2.74 5.15 11.71
CA GLN A 140 3.58 3.96 11.73
C GLN A 140 5.05 4.26 12.04
N ASP A 141 5.56 5.38 11.52
CA ASP A 141 7.00 5.69 11.53
C ASP A 141 7.41 6.56 12.72
N LEU A 142 6.48 7.32 13.31
CA LEU A 142 6.77 8.13 14.48
C LEU A 142 6.79 7.26 15.74
N PRO A 143 7.85 7.34 16.55
CA PRO A 143 7.86 6.71 17.85
C PRO A 143 6.76 7.31 18.75
N PRO A 144 6.26 6.57 19.73
CA PRO A 144 5.39 7.15 20.74
C PRO A 144 6.10 8.33 21.39
N VAL A 145 5.35 9.43 21.59
CA VAL A 145 5.90 10.61 22.25
C VAL A 145 6.19 10.23 23.71
N ASP A 146 7.45 10.28 24.10
CA ASP A 146 7.85 10.16 25.48
C ASP A 146 7.72 11.53 26.14
N LEU A 147 6.82 11.65 27.10
CA LEU A 147 6.57 12.86 27.86
C LEU A 147 7.22 12.82 29.25
N ASP A 148 7.92 11.74 29.59
CA ASP A 148 8.59 11.61 30.88
C ASP A 148 9.69 12.66 31.02
N GLY A 149 9.63 13.43 32.11
CA GLY A 149 10.59 14.52 32.40
C GLY A 149 10.28 15.85 31.69
N ILE A 150 9.21 15.97 30.91
CA ILE A 150 8.78 17.24 30.33
C ILE A 150 8.00 18.03 31.38
N ALA A 151 8.61 19.11 31.87
CA ALA A 151 7.98 20.00 32.87
C ALA A 151 6.99 20.99 32.25
N ILE A 152 7.21 21.38 30.99
CA ILE A 152 6.37 22.37 30.28
C ILE A 152 6.18 21.91 28.83
N LEU A 153 4.92 21.78 28.39
CA LEU A 153 4.55 21.54 27.00
C LEU A 153 3.84 22.78 26.46
N LEU A 154 4.46 23.46 25.51
CA LEU A 154 3.83 24.56 24.79
C LEU A 154 3.20 24.01 23.50
N ILE A 155 1.88 24.10 23.39
CA ILE A 155 1.15 23.72 22.19
C ILE A 155 0.67 25.01 21.52
N ASP A 156 1.23 25.34 20.37
CA ASP A 156 0.74 26.43 19.53
C ASP A 156 -0.30 25.89 18.54
N GLU A 157 -1.58 26.05 18.89
CA GLU A 157 -2.69 25.82 17.98
C GLU A 157 -2.93 27.07 17.16
N LYS A 158 -2.44 27.09 15.93
CA LYS A 158 -2.87 28.09 14.97
C LYS A 158 -4.30 27.77 14.51
N HIS A 159 -5.27 28.28 15.22
CA HIS A 159 -6.68 28.24 14.81
C HIS A 159 -6.84 29.03 13.51
N LEU A 160 -6.90 28.30 12.39
CA LEU A 160 -7.44 28.82 11.14
C LEU A 160 -8.96 28.66 11.19
N GLY A 161 -9.59 29.37 12.13
CA GLY A 161 -11.03 29.55 12.12
C GLY A 161 -11.46 30.33 10.88
N PRO A 162 -12.67 30.12 10.35
CA PRO A 162 -13.19 30.97 9.30
C PRO A 162 -13.24 32.41 9.84
N THR A 163 -12.53 33.30 9.18
CA THR A 163 -12.73 34.74 9.32
C THR A 163 -14.18 35.02 8.92
N LEU A 164 -15.05 35.22 9.92
CA LEU A 164 -16.35 35.82 9.69
C LEU A 164 -16.12 37.24 9.21
N GLY A 165 -16.27 37.44 7.89
CA GLY A 165 -16.43 38.76 7.28
C GLY A 165 -17.91 39.08 7.19
#